data_d155895d39ecf9a01b5e6ae02c67b4ff
#
_entry.id   d155895d39ecf9a01b5e6ae02c67b4ff
#
_cell.length_a   1.000
_cell.length_b   1.000
_cell.length_c   1.000
_cell.angle_alpha   90.00
_cell.angle_beta   90.00
_cell.angle_gamma   90.00
#
_symmetry.space_group_name_H-M   'P 1'
#
loop_
_entity.id
_entity.type
_entity.pdbx_description
1 polymer ?
#
loop_
_entity_poly.entity_id
_entity_poly.type
_entity_poly.pdbx_seq_one_letter_code
_entity_poly.pdbx_strand_id
1 'polypeptide(L)'
;EESYSSITSFDAKPFKNLGRFDIFNYAITSLDLTYSNNLWNVEVNNCRDFSAIKTASNSNYVVYMINLPKLTDMSKCEFKNARALEFKRTGIQDIDVSNYDKLEWLNVAGNYNEDGSEMQVYELNSINVAGCDILWELGFQNVKLQSVSLSELPRFYALQLFQCETKDLSVVNMPNLGDVECSNCSIENITIKNCPVLN
;
A
#
# COMPACT_ATOMS: atom_id res chain seq x y z
N GLU A 1 -1.97 -8.63 27.19
CA GLU A 1 -3.06 -7.83 26.58
C GLU A 1 -2.51 -6.44 26.26
N GLU A 2 -2.47 -6.08 24.99
CA GLU A 2 -2.14 -4.72 24.59
C GLU A 2 -3.27 -3.78 25.04
N SER A 3 -2.94 -2.75 25.80
CA SER A 3 -3.92 -1.77 26.25
C SER A 3 -4.15 -0.74 25.13
N TYR A 4 -5.31 -0.79 24.49
CA TYR A 4 -5.74 0.25 23.58
C TYR A 4 -6.27 1.46 24.34
N SER A 5 -5.92 2.67 23.87
CA SER A 5 -6.52 3.88 24.40
C SER A 5 -8.03 3.91 24.07
N SER A 6 -8.84 4.40 24.98
CA SER A 6 -10.29 4.54 24.81
C SER A 6 -10.71 5.67 23.85
N ILE A 7 -9.76 6.44 23.30
CA ILE A 7 -10.06 7.51 22.34
C ILE A 7 -10.52 6.89 21.02
N THR A 8 -11.76 7.20 20.62
CA THR A 8 -12.43 6.64 19.44
C THR A 8 -12.53 7.62 18.28
N SER A 9 -12.22 8.90 18.48
CA SER A 9 -12.28 9.94 17.44
C SER A 9 -11.23 11.00 17.65
N PHE A 10 -10.82 11.65 16.57
CA PHE A 10 -9.91 12.79 16.56
C PHE A 10 -10.48 13.86 15.62
N ASP A 11 -10.61 15.11 16.10
CA ASP A 11 -10.99 16.25 15.28
C ASP A 11 -9.73 16.99 14.79
N ALA A 12 -9.41 16.84 13.51
CA ALA A 12 -8.26 17.50 12.89
C ALA A 12 -8.52 18.93 12.40
N LYS A 13 -9.76 19.43 12.42
CA LYS A 13 -10.14 20.76 11.90
C LYS A 13 -9.32 21.92 12.45
N PRO A 14 -8.94 21.94 13.75
CA PRO A 14 -8.11 23.01 14.29
C PRO A 14 -6.67 23.02 13.74
N PHE A 15 -6.18 21.89 13.19
CA PHE A 15 -4.77 21.68 12.85
C PHE A 15 -4.49 21.86 11.36
N LYS A 16 -4.81 23.04 10.81
CA LYS A 16 -4.68 23.33 9.37
C LYS A 16 -3.26 23.21 8.82
N ASN A 17 -2.24 23.36 9.68
CA ASN A 17 -0.83 23.29 9.31
C ASN A 17 -0.18 21.96 9.74
N LEU A 18 -0.99 20.93 10.03
CA LEU A 18 -0.48 19.63 10.42
C LEU A 18 0.37 19.04 9.28
N GLY A 19 1.64 18.76 9.58
CA GLY A 19 2.57 18.19 8.63
C GLY A 19 2.69 16.67 8.76
N ARG A 20 2.66 16.17 10.02
CA ARG A 20 2.75 14.75 10.32
C ARG A 20 1.64 14.33 11.27
N PHE A 21 1.03 13.19 11.00
CA PHE A 21 0.04 12.58 11.86
C PHE A 21 0.35 11.10 12.05
N ASP A 22 0.70 10.73 13.27
CA ASP A 22 0.96 9.33 13.64
C ASP A 22 0.05 8.95 14.80
N ILE A 23 -0.57 7.79 14.70
CA ILE A 23 -1.44 7.25 15.74
C ILE A 23 -1.22 5.75 15.93
N PHE A 24 -1.04 5.33 17.19
CA PHE A 24 -0.68 3.96 17.56
C PHE A 24 -1.53 3.45 18.72
N ASN A 25 -2.11 2.25 18.59
CA ASN A 25 -2.82 1.58 19.68
C ASN A 25 -4.08 2.34 20.17
N TYR A 26 -4.82 2.98 19.28
CA TYR A 26 -6.06 3.67 19.61
C TYR A 26 -7.29 2.93 19.09
N ALA A 27 -8.43 3.14 19.75
CA ALA A 27 -9.74 2.61 19.33
C ALA A 27 -10.43 3.50 18.27
N ILE A 28 -9.65 4.36 17.58
CA ILE A 28 -10.18 5.26 16.55
C ILE A 28 -10.73 4.45 15.36
N THR A 29 -11.87 4.88 14.83
CA THR A 29 -12.55 4.17 13.74
C THR A 29 -12.34 4.83 12.37
N SER A 30 -12.08 6.14 12.35
CA SER A 30 -11.87 6.90 11.13
C SER A 30 -11.09 8.19 11.39
N LEU A 31 -10.50 8.75 10.32
CA LEU A 31 -9.80 10.03 10.32
C LEU A 31 -10.29 10.90 9.17
N ASP A 32 -10.50 12.18 9.44
CA ASP A 32 -10.70 13.21 8.44
C ASP A 32 -9.59 14.27 8.56
N LEU A 33 -8.59 14.17 7.68
CA LEU A 33 -7.44 15.07 7.59
C LEU A 33 -7.56 16.07 6.41
N THR A 34 -8.74 16.24 5.85
CA THR A 34 -8.98 17.12 4.67
C THR A 34 -8.63 18.58 4.92
N TYR A 35 -8.57 19.01 6.17
CA TYR A 35 -8.20 20.39 6.55
C TYR A 35 -6.69 20.61 6.66
N SER A 36 -5.88 19.56 6.61
CA SER A 36 -4.42 19.59 6.85
C SER A 36 -3.67 19.63 5.52
N ASN A 37 -3.52 20.84 4.95
CA ASN A 37 -2.95 21.01 3.60
C ASN A 37 -1.42 20.84 3.53
N ASN A 38 -0.73 20.72 4.65
CA ASN A 38 0.73 20.60 4.72
C ASN A 38 1.18 19.17 5.11
N LEU A 39 0.29 18.18 5.02
CA LEU A 39 0.64 16.81 5.34
C LEU A 39 1.76 16.30 4.44
N TRP A 40 2.76 15.71 5.07
CA TRP A 40 3.84 14.98 4.40
C TRP A 40 3.98 13.53 4.91
N ASN A 41 3.37 13.20 6.05
CA ASN A 41 3.32 11.84 6.59
C ASN A 41 2.01 11.57 7.34
N VAL A 42 1.44 10.41 7.10
CA VAL A 42 0.32 9.86 7.86
C VAL A 42 0.64 8.41 8.22
N GLU A 43 0.62 8.08 9.50
CA GLU A 43 0.77 6.69 9.96
C GLU A 43 -0.38 6.32 10.89
N VAL A 44 -1.09 5.26 10.54
CA VAL A 44 -2.11 4.63 11.40
C VAL A 44 -1.66 3.20 11.66
N ASN A 45 -1.38 2.88 12.92
CA ASN A 45 -0.77 1.62 13.27
C ASN A 45 -1.47 1.00 14.49
N ASN A 46 -1.76 -0.29 14.40
CA ASN A 46 -2.38 -1.07 15.46
C ASN A 46 -3.68 -0.46 16.00
N CYS A 47 -4.50 0.10 15.11
CA CYS A 47 -5.83 0.65 15.42
C CYS A 47 -6.89 -0.34 14.92
N ARG A 48 -7.20 -1.35 15.71
CA ARG A 48 -7.99 -2.53 15.29
C ARG A 48 -9.39 -2.22 14.75
N ASP A 49 -9.99 -1.09 15.15
CA ASP A 49 -11.33 -0.68 14.73
C ASP A 49 -11.34 0.33 13.58
N PHE A 50 -10.14 0.70 13.10
CA PHE A 50 -9.97 1.66 12.02
C PHE A 50 -10.45 1.13 10.68
N SER A 51 -11.27 1.91 9.97
CA SER A 51 -11.93 1.47 8.73
C SER A 51 -12.03 2.53 7.62
N ALA A 52 -11.70 3.79 7.89
CA ALA A 52 -11.83 4.86 6.90
C ALA A 52 -10.88 6.03 7.14
N ILE A 53 -10.42 6.65 6.06
CA ILE A 53 -9.59 7.86 6.12
C ILE A 53 -9.85 8.79 4.93
N LYS A 54 -9.82 10.09 5.20
CA LYS A 54 -9.83 11.15 4.19
C LYS A 54 -8.63 12.04 4.38
N THR A 55 -7.97 12.41 3.31
CA THR A 55 -6.80 13.29 3.32
C THR A 55 -6.98 14.51 2.43
N ALA A 56 -6.19 15.56 2.65
CA ALA A 56 -6.27 16.78 1.85
C ALA A 56 -5.82 16.54 0.40
N SER A 57 -6.51 17.18 -0.55
CA SER A 57 -6.26 17.01 -1.98
C SER A 57 -4.98 17.68 -2.49
N ASN A 58 -4.35 18.56 -1.71
CA ASN A 58 -3.22 19.37 -2.17
C ASN A 58 -1.87 18.90 -1.61
N SER A 59 -1.86 17.88 -0.76
CA SER A 59 -0.65 17.44 -0.07
C SER A 59 0.08 16.37 -0.87
N ASN A 60 1.40 16.40 -0.82
CA ASN A 60 2.28 15.34 -1.32
C ASN A 60 2.83 14.59 -0.11
N TYR A 61 2.25 13.44 0.22
CA TYR A 61 2.46 12.77 1.48
C TYR A 61 2.69 11.27 1.31
N VAL A 62 3.25 10.68 2.36
CA VAL A 62 3.41 9.22 2.51
C VAL A 62 2.34 8.71 3.49
N VAL A 63 1.78 7.54 3.21
CA VAL A 63 0.75 6.91 4.05
C VAL A 63 1.17 5.51 4.43
N TYR A 64 1.19 5.23 5.73
CA TYR A 64 1.42 3.92 6.31
C TYR A 64 0.16 3.43 7.02
N MET A 65 -0.44 2.35 6.51
CA MET A 65 -1.59 1.67 7.09
C MET A 65 -1.14 0.31 7.62
N ILE A 66 -0.93 0.20 8.93
CA ILE A 66 -0.26 -0.95 9.54
C ILE A 66 -1.16 -1.59 10.60
N ASN A 67 -1.36 -2.90 10.49
CA ASN A 67 -2.14 -3.69 11.44
C ASN A 67 -3.57 -3.15 11.67
N LEU A 68 -4.34 -3.05 10.59
CA LEU A 68 -5.68 -2.48 10.54
C LEU A 68 -6.68 -3.51 9.98
N PRO A 69 -7.08 -4.52 10.75
CA PRO A 69 -7.87 -5.65 10.23
C PRO A 69 -9.28 -5.27 9.76
N LYS A 70 -9.84 -4.16 10.24
CA LYS A 70 -11.15 -3.66 9.81
C LYS A 70 -11.08 -2.67 8.64
N LEU A 71 -9.88 -2.29 8.20
CA LEU A 71 -9.70 -1.55 6.96
C LEU A 71 -9.76 -2.55 5.79
N THR A 72 -10.97 -2.79 5.28
CA THR A 72 -11.26 -3.82 4.26
C THR A 72 -11.66 -3.25 2.91
N ASP A 73 -11.94 -1.95 2.83
CA ASP A 73 -12.57 -1.31 1.68
C ASP A 73 -11.78 -0.06 1.26
N MET A 74 -11.09 -0.14 0.12
CA MET A 74 -10.33 0.97 -0.46
C MET A 74 -11.21 2.17 -0.82
N SER A 75 -12.51 2.00 -1.07
CA SER A 75 -13.40 3.11 -1.40
C SER A 75 -13.61 4.09 -0.23
N LYS A 76 -13.26 3.66 0.99
CA LYS A 76 -13.26 4.49 2.21
C LYS A 76 -11.94 5.19 2.48
N CYS A 77 -10.98 5.02 1.56
CA CYS A 77 -9.63 5.57 1.65
C CYS A 77 -9.42 6.62 0.56
N GLU A 78 -9.36 7.90 0.92
CA GLU A 78 -9.14 8.99 -0.03
C GLU A 78 -7.65 9.38 -0.03
N PHE A 79 -6.81 8.66 -0.81
CA PHE A 79 -5.35 8.83 -0.89
C PHE A 79 -4.82 9.34 -2.23
N LYS A 80 -5.66 9.86 -3.13
CA LYS A 80 -5.30 10.14 -4.54
C LYS A 80 -4.04 10.98 -4.76
N ASN A 81 -3.64 11.77 -3.75
CA ASN A 81 -2.43 12.58 -3.81
C ASN A 81 -1.27 12.00 -2.99
N ALA A 82 -1.37 10.76 -2.53
CA ALA A 82 -0.26 10.10 -1.88
C ALA A 82 0.87 9.84 -2.87
N ARG A 83 2.09 10.18 -2.47
CA ARG A 83 3.31 9.84 -3.19
C ARG A 83 3.76 8.42 -2.93
N ALA A 84 3.55 7.94 -1.71
CA ALA A 84 3.86 6.59 -1.31
C ALA A 84 2.76 6.00 -0.43
N LEU A 85 2.44 4.73 -0.66
CA LEU A 85 1.46 3.97 0.11
C LEU A 85 2.07 2.67 0.61
N GLU A 86 1.86 2.37 1.88
CA GLU A 86 2.14 1.06 2.44
C GLU A 86 0.90 0.50 3.13
N PHE A 87 0.52 -0.71 2.73
CA PHE A 87 -0.50 -1.51 3.38
C PHE A 87 0.16 -2.73 4.01
N LYS A 88 0.25 -2.77 5.33
CA LYS A 88 0.82 -3.89 6.07
C LYS A 88 -0.19 -4.47 7.04
N ARG A 89 -0.57 -5.72 6.85
CA ARG A 89 -1.56 -6.41 7.72
C ARG A 89 -2.87 -5.63 7.84
N THR A 90 -3.41 -5.17 6.73
CA THR A 90 -4.76 -4.61 6.66
C THR A 90 -5.77 -5.70 6.27
N GLY A 91 -7.05 -5.40 6.32
CA GLY A 91 -8.09 -6.30 5.82
C GLY A 91 -8.43 -6.09 4.34
N ILE A 92 -7.72 -5.18 3.64
CA ILE A 92 -7.97 -4.87 2.22
C ILE A 92 -7.53 -6.06 1.36
N GLN A 93 -8.44 -6.59 0.55
CA GLN A 93 -8.16 -7.68 -0.38
C GLN A 93 -8.11 -7.24 -1.84
N ASP A 94 -8.64 -6.07 -2.14
CA ASP A 94 -8.63 -5.48 -3.48
C ASP A 94 -8.05 -4.06 -3.40
N ILE A 95 -6.90 -3.86 -4.05
CA ILE A 95 -6.21 -2.57 -4.08
C ILE A 95 -6.41 -1.96 -5.46
N ASP A 96 -7.18 -0.88 -5.53
CA ASP A 96 -7.33 -0.08 -6.73
C ASP A 96 -6.79 1.33 -6.49
N VAL A 97 -5.62 1.58 -7.03
CA VAL A 97 -4.96 2.90 -7.04
C VAL A 97 -4.85 3.45 -8.46
N SER A 98 -5.73 2.97 -9.36
CA SER A 98 -5.72 3.44 -10.74
C SER A 98 -5.87 4.98 -10.83
N ASN A 99 -5.07 5.57 -11.71
CA ASN A 99 -5.02 7.02 -11.89
C ASN A 99 -4.59 7.84 -10.65
N TYR A 100 -3.81 7.23 -9.75
CA TYR A 100 -3.10 7.99 -8.71
C TYR A 100 -1.85 8.62 -9.33
N ASP A 101 -2.03 9.78 -9.94
CA ASP A 101 -1.02 10.49 -10.75
C ASP A 101 0.21 11.00 -9.97
N LYS A 102 0.16 10.93 -8.64
CA LYS A 102 1.27 11.28 -7.74
C LYS A 102 1.96 10.07 -7.11
N LEU A 103 1.44 8.86 -7.34
CA LEU A 103 1.96 7.66 -6.70
C LEU A 103 3.29 7.24 -7.34
N GLU A 104 4.34 7.28 -6.54
CA GLU A 104 5.70 6.87 -6.90
C GLU A 104 6.05 5.47 -6.38
N TRP A 105 5.48 5.10 -5.22
CA TRP A 105 5.83 3.86 -4.52
C TRP A 105 4.60 3.22 -3.87
N LEU A 106 4.46 1.90 -4.05
CA LEU A 106 3.41 1.11 -3.41
C LEU A 106 3.99 -0.17 -2.82
N ASN A 107 3.75 -0.42 -1.54
CA ASN A 107 4.13 -1.64 -0.88
C ASN A 107 2.95 -2.33 -0.20
N VAL A 108 2.87 -3.64 -0.34
CA VAL A 108 1.85 -4.48 0.29
C VAL A 108 2.54 -5.61 1.05
N ALA A 109 2.33 -5.68 2.36
CA ALA A 109 3.03 -6.64 3.19
C ALA A 109 2.09 -7.42 4.12
N GLY A 110 2.31 -8.70 4.21
CA GLY A 110 1.73 -9.59 5.21
C GLY A 110 2.40 -9.46 6.57
N ASN A 111 2.19 -10.46 7.40
CA ASN A 111 2.79 -10.51 8.72
C ASN A 111 4.25 -10.96 8.65
N TYR A 112 5.13 -10.19 9.23
CA TYR A 112 6.49 -10.58 9.52
C TYR A 112 6.62 -10.64 11.04
N ASN A 113 6.62 -11.83 11.62
CA ASN A 113 6.87 -11.97 13.04
C ASN A 113 8.38 -12.00 13.24
N GLU A 114 8.91 -11.01 13.96
CA GLU A 114 10.33 -10.92 14.31
C GLU A 114 10.82 -12.12 15.14
N ASP A 115 9.89 -12.85 15.78
CA ASP A 115 10.15 -14.02 16.62
C ASP A 115 10.06 -15.36 15.88
N GLY A 116 9.80 -15.37 14.55
CA GLY A 116 9.66 -16.59 13.75
C GLY A 116 8.37 -17.38 13.97
N SER A 117 7.40 -16.85 14.73
CA SER A 117 6.06 -17.44 14.84
C SER A 117 5.30 -17.35 13.50
N GLU A 118 4.22 -18.13 13.35
CA GLU A 118 3.52 -18.33 12.08
C GLU A 118 3.30 -17.02 11.30
N MET A 119 3.92 -16.95 10.13
CA MET A 119 3.72 -15.86 9.18
C MET A 119 2.29 -15.93 8.67
N GLN A 120 1.46 -14.94 8.99
CA GLN A 120 0.15 -14.80 8.35
C GLN A 120 0.36 -14.23 6.96
N VAL A 121 0.11 -15.06 5.96
CA VAL A 121 0.12 -14.65 4.55
C VAL A 121 -1.02 -13.66 4.32
N TYR A 122 -0.71 -12.55 3.69
CA TYR A 122 -1.73 -11.59 3.28
C TYR A 122 -2.35 -12.04 1.96
N GLU A 123 -3.64 -12.35 1.96
CA GLU A 123 -4.34 -12.72 0.73
C GLU A 123 -4.86 -11.48 0.01
N LEU A 124 -4.34 -11.24 -1.19
CA LEU A 124 -4.74 -10.15 -2.07
C LEU A 124 -5.43 -10.73 -3.32
N ASN A 125 -6.68 -10.37 -3.54
CA ASN A 125 -7.43 -10.82 -4.71
C ASN A 125 -7.00 -10.08 -5.97
N SER A 126 -6.85 -8.76 -5.87
CA SER A 126 -6.50 -7.93 -7.02
C SER A 126 -5.68 -6.69 -6.64
N ILE A 127 -4.86 -6.25 -7.61
CA ILE A 127 -4.18 -4.97 -7.59
C ILE A 127 -4.33 -4.29 -8.93
N ASN A 128 -4.74 -3.01 -8.92
CA ASN A 128 -4.86 -2.19 -10.12
C ASN A 128 -4.05 -0.90 -9.94
N VAL A 129 -3.01 -0.76 -10.77
CA VAL A 129 -2.10 0.41 -10.80
C VAL A 129 -2.15 1.12 -12.17
N ALA A 130 -3.16 0.86 -12.97
CA ALA A 130 -3.30 1.45 -14.30
C ALA A 130 -3.35 2.99 -14.22
N GLY A 131 -2.58 3.67 -15.06
CA GLY A 131 -2.52 5.14 -15.08
C GLY A 131 -1.72 5.76 -13.92
N CYS A 132 -0.97 4.96 -13.16
CA CYS A 132 0.03 5.47 -12.21
C CYS A 132 1.34 5.78 -12.96
N ASP A 133 1.34 6.81 -13.80
CA ASP A 133 2.40 7.08 -14.78
C ASP A 133 3.78 7.38 -14.17
N ILE A 134 3.82 7.78 -12.90
CA ILE A 134 5.08 8.04 -12.19
C ILE A 134 5.44 6.97 -11.16
N LEU A 135 4.66 5.87 -11.08
CA LEU A 135 4.99 4.73 -10.24
C LEU A 135 6.32 4.13 -10.70
N TRP A 136 7.30 4.08 -9.80
CA TRP A 136 8.61 3.55 -10.12
C TRP A 136 8.92 2.24 -9.38
N GLU A 137 8.24 1.96 -8.28
CA GLU A 137 8.43 0.72 -7.51
C GLU A 137 7.11 0.15 -6.99
N LEU A 138 6.97 -1.17 -7.09
CA LEU A 138 5.90 -1.94 -6.50
C LEU A 138 6.51 -3.12 -5.73
N GLY A 139 6.21 -3.20 -4.43
CA GLY A 139 6.70 -4.24 -3.54
C GLY A 139 5.59 -5.11 -2.96
N PHE A 140 5.87 -6.41 -2.87
CA PHE A 140 5.03 -7.38 -2.16
C PHE A 140 5.89 -8.19 -1.20
N GLN A 141 5.46 -8.33 0.04
CA GLN A 141 6.15 -9.13 1.03
C GLN A 141 5.17 -10.05 1.78
N ASN A 142 5.40 -11.36 1.70
CA ASN A 142 4.54 -12.37 2.32
C ASN A 142 3.07 -12.22 1.91
N VAL A 143 2.84 -12.13 0.59
CA VAL A 143 1.52 -11.92 -0.01
C VAL A 143 1.21 -13.08 -0.94
N LYS A 144 -0.03 -13.55 -0.87
CA LYS A 144 -0.59 -14.49 -1.85
C LYS A 144 -1.52 -13.74 -2.79
N LEU A 145 -1.21 -13.80 -4.08
CA LEU A 145 -1.99 -13.18 -5.15
C LEU A 145 -2.45 -14.25 -6.14
N GLN A 146 -3.62 -14.07 -6.72
CA GLN A 146 -4.02 -14.94 -7.84
C GLN A 146 -3.17 -14.66 -9.08
N SER A 147 -2.99 -13.39 -9.40
CA SER A 147 -2.13 -12.96 -10.50
C SER A 147 -1.62 -11.54 -10.27
N VAL A 148 -0.44 -11.25 -10.83
CA VAL A 148 0.10 -9.89 -10.96
C VAL A 148 0.22 -9.60 -12.45
N SER A 149 -0.51 -8.59 -12.94
CA SER A 149 -0.44 -8.17 -14.33
C SER A 149 -0.17 -6.67 -14.41
N LEU A 150 1.02 -6.33 -14.88
CA LEU A 150 1.49 -4.95 -14.98
C LEU A 150 1.78 -4.63 -16.44
N SER A 151 1.30 -3.49 -16.92
CA SER A 151 1.55 -3.03 -18.29
C SER A 151 1.54 -1.51 -18.40
N GLU A 152 2.33 -1.01 -19.36
CA GLU A 152 2.28 0.39 -19.80
C GLU A 152 2.54 1.44 -18.70
N LEU A 153 3.43 1.14 -17.75
CA LEU A 153 3.86 2.07 -16.71
C LEU A 153 5.20 2.70 -17.13
N PRO A 154 5.19 3.96 -17.61
CA PRO A 154 6.36 4.53 -18.32
C PRO A 154 7.57 4.81 -17.43
N ARG A 155 7.40 4.96 -16.13
CA ARG A 155 8.49 5.20 -15.16
C ARG A 155 8.80 4.01 -14.27
N PHE A 156 8.09 2.90 -14.43
CA PHE A 156 8.24 1.73 -13.59
C PHE A 156 9.63 1.11 -13.74
N TYR A 157 10.36 1.03 -12.63
CA TYR A 157 11.73 0.57 -12.60
C TYR A 157 11.91 -0.74 -11.85
N ALA A 158 11.23 -0.92 -10.70
CA ALA A 158 11.45 -2.06 -9.83
C ALA A 158 10.16 -2.79 -9.43
N LEU A 159 10.16 -4.10 -9.58
CA LEU A 159 9.17 -5.01 -9.04
C LEU A 159 9.84 -5.95 -8.04
N GLN A 160 9.37 -5.91 -6.79
CA GLN A 160 9.95 -6.70 -5.70
C GLN A 160 8.90 -7.65 -5.12
N LEU A 161 9.18 -8.95 -5.15
CA LEU A 161 8.39 -10.00 -4.51
C LEU A 161 9.27 -10.74 -3.52
N PHE A 162 8.89 -10.75 -2.26
CA PHE A 162 9.58 -11.47 -1.20
C PHE A 162 8.62 -12.39 -0.46
N GLN A 163 8.91 -13.70 -0.45
CA GLN A 163 8.06 -14.72 0.17
C GLN A 163 6.61 -14.71 -0.34
N CYS A 164 6.42 -14.48 -1.64
CA CYS A 164 5.09 -14.37 -2.25
C CYS A 164 4.68 -15.65 -2.96
N GLU A 165 3.38 -15.89 -3.03
CA GLU A 165 2.76 -16.91 -3.88
C GLU A 165 1.94 -16.25 -4.97
N THR A 166 2.15 -16.59 -6.22
CA THR A 166 1.27 -16.17 -7.32
C THR A 166 1.23 -17.21 -8.43
N LYS A 167 0.07 -17.38 -9.04
CA LYS A 167 -0.06 -18.28 -10.19
C LYS A 167 0.59 -17.67 -11.42
N ASP A 168 0.24 -16.43 -11.74
CA ASP A 168 0.70 -15.77 -12.95
C ASP A 168 1.32 -14.41 -12.62
N LEU A 169 2.57 -14.22 -13.05
CA LEU A 169 3.25 -12.93 -13.06
C LEU A 169 3.45 -12.47 -14.50
N SER A 170 2.79 -11.39 -14.89
CA SER A 170 2.89 -10.81 -16.23
C SER A 170 3.35 -9.36 -16.16
N VAL A 171 4.46 -9.04 -16.82
CA VAL A 171 5.03 -7.69 -16.91
C VAL A 171 5.32 -7.38 -18.38
N VAL A 172 4.58 -6.45 -18.94
CA VAL A 172 4.59 -6.21 -20.39
C VAL A 172 4.67 -4.72 -20.73
N ASN A 173 5.46 -4.37 -21.76
CA ASN A 173 5.58 -2.99 -22.26
C ASN A 173 6.09 -2.00 -21.18
N MET A 174 7.15 -2.39 -20.47
CA MET A 174 7.77 -1.59 -19.43
C MET A 174 9.11 -1.02 -19.91
N PRO A 175 9.13 0.20 -20.47
CA PRO A 175 10.33 0.73 -21.15
C PRO A 175 11.50 0.98 -20.21
N ASN A 176 11.25 1.21 -18.91
CA ASN A 176 12.26 1.55 -17.92
C ASN A 176 12.42 0.48 -16.82
N LEU A 177 11.78 -0.69 -16.94
CA LEU A 177 11.95 -1.76 -15.98
C LEU A 177 13.40 -2.24 -15.96
N GLY A 178 14.09 -2.02 -14.87
CA GLY A 178 15.48 -2.38 -14.68
C GLY A 178 15.70 -3.49 -13.65
N ASP A 179 14.72 -3.71 -12.76
CA ASP A 179 14.85 -4.67 -11.68
C ASP A 179 13.55 -5.49 -11.47
N VAL A 180 13.70 -6.81 -11.41
CA VAL A 180 12.64 -7.75 -11.00
C VAL A 180 13.25 -8.72 -10.00
N GLU A 181 12.94 -8.54 -8.74
CA GLU A 181 13.38 -9.42 -7.66
C GLU A 181 12.26 -10.34 -7.20
N CYS A 182 12.52 -11.66 -7.22
CA CYS A 182 11.61 -12.70 -6.73
C CYS A 182 12.36 -13.60 -5.75
N SER A 183 12.38 -13.20 -4.49
CA SER A 183 13.11 -13.92 -3.43
C SER A 183 12.18 -14.81 -2.61
N ASN A 184 12.48 -16.11 -2.53
CA ASN A 184 11.69 -17.12 -1.80
C ASN A 184 10.21 -17.17 -2.23
N CYS A 185 9.94 -16.97 -3.52
CA CYS A 185 8.59 -16.96 -4.09
C CYS A 185 8.19 -18.30 -4.71
N SER A 186 6.89 -18.57 -4.72
CA SER A 186 6.28 -19.65 -5.50
C SER A 186 5.47 -19.02 -6.64
N ILE A 187 5.99 -19.11 -7.87
CA ILE A 187 5.37 -18.53 -9.07
C ILE A 187 5.22 -19.64 -10.11
N GLU A 188 3.98 -19.89 -10.57
CA GLU A 188 3.73 -20.95 -11.55
C GLU A 188 4.14 -20.52 -12.96
N ASN A 189 3.75 -19.31 -13.37
CA ASN A 189 4.03 -18.79 -14.71
C ASN A 189 4.58 -17.37 -14.64
N ILE A 190 5.65 -17.11 -15.41
CA ILE A 190 6.24 -15.78 -15.56
C ILE A 190 6.21 -15.38 -17.04
N THR A 191 5.69 -14.22 -17.31
CA THR A 191 5.71 -13.57 -18.62
C THR A 191 6.34 -12.18 -18.51
N ILE A 192 7.52 -11.97 -19.12
CA ILE A 192 8.14 -10.66 -19.24
C ILE A 192 8.37 -10.38 -20.72
N LYS A 193 7.77 -9.30 -21.24
CA LYS A 193 7.84 -8.93 -22.65
C LYS A 193 8.00 -7.43 -22.84
N ASN A 194 8.77 -7.04 -23.86
CA ASN A 194 8.97 -5.64 -24.23
C ASN A 194 9.47 -4.79 -23.05
N CYS A 195 10.48 -5.30 -22.34
CA CYS A 195 11.15 -4.63 -21.21
C CYS A 195 12.64 -4.46 -21.59
N PRO A 196 12.98 -3.50 -22.43
CA PRO A 196 14.30 -3.43 -23.10
C PRO A 196 15.48 -3.12 -22.18
N VAL A 197 15.23 -2.59 -20.99
CA VAL A 197 16.27 -2.22 -20.00
C VAL A 197 16.57 -3.37 -19.04
N LEU A 198 15.64 -4.31 -18.88
CA LEU A 198 15.85 -5.47 -18.02
C LEU A 198 16.88 -6.42 -18.62
N ASN A 199 17.96 -6.69 -17.89
CA ASN A 199 19.09 -7.54 -18.30
C ASN A 199 19.15 -8.82 -17.49
#